data_d8f23ee8e0b113d4aad6390b04b801ef
#
_entry.id   d8f23ee8e0b113d4aad6390b04b801ef
#
_cell.length_a   1.000
_cell.length_b   1.000
_cell.length_c   1.000
_cell.angle_alpha   90.00
_cell.angle_beta   90.00
_cell.angle_gamma   90.00
#
_symmetry.space_group_name_H-M   'P 1'
#
loop_
_entity.id
_entity.type
_entity.pdbx_description
1 polymer ?
#
loop_
_entity_poly.entity_id
_entity_poly.type
_entity_poly.pdbx_seq_one_letter_code
_entity_poly.pdbx_strand_id
1 'polypeptide(L)'
;MKKKILIVSGGISKERIISIDTGKQVAKELRKNGYLVKICEPDKNFLSITKNFKPHIIFNALHGQFGEDGYIQSILEIIGIPYTHSGVISSAKAMDKEISKRIFKKNKILTPKYFLYTFNKTDKKLISEINKKLGFPVVIKPINEGSSVNVFICTRRNIFSKLKLLKDYKKVLIEQFIPGREIQAAIIGKKKLGAIELKPKRKFYDYQAKYNSKAKTEHIIPVDLKKNDYNKLMDIALKAHRLIECRGVTRSDFKFYNGKFYLLEINTQPGMTSLSLVPEIAAY
;
A
#
# COMPACT_ATOMS: atom_id res chain seq x y z
N MET A 1 24.14 -1.70 26.95
CA MET A 1 24.04 -2.75 25.88
C MET A 1 23.41 -2.19 24.63
N LYS A 2 23.92 -2.54 23.43
CA LYS A 2 23.30 -2.16 22.15
C LYS A 2 21.93 -2.83 22.01
N LYS A 3 20.91 -2.09 21.60
CA LYS A 3 19.59 -2.68 21.30
C LYS A 3 19.68 -3.62 20.09
N LYS A 4 19.06 -4.80 20.21
CA LYS A 4 19.02 -5.83 19.16
C LYS A 4 17.76 -5.67 18.35
N ILE A 5 17.87 -5.62 17.03
CA ILE A 5 16.74 -5.52 16.09
C ILE A 5 16.81 -6.70 15.11
N LEU A 6 15.74 -7.47 15.04
CA LEU A 6 15.58 -8.53 14.05
C LEU A 6 14.75 -7.96 12.89
N ILE A 7 15.29 -8.01 11.68
CA ILE A 7 14.56 -7.61 10.47
C ILE A 7 14.02 -8.86 9.80
N VAL A 8 12.72 -8.91 9.60
CA VAL A 8 12.05 -9.97 8.85
C VAL A 8 11.82 -9.49 7.43
N SER A 9 12.46 -10.13 6.44
CA SER A 9 12.37 -9.75 5.03
C SER A 9 12.39 -10.98 4.11
N GLY A 10 12.07 -10.82 2.84
CA GLY A 10 11.92 -11.91 1.89
C GLY A 10 10.50 -12.44 1.85
N GLY A 11 10.28 -13.65 2.34
CA GLY A 11 8.96 -14.30 2.35
C GLY A 11 8.55 -14.88 0.99
N ILE A 12 7.25 -15.20 0.84
CA ILE A 12 6.73 -15.98 -0.30
C ILE A 12 5.87 -15.16 -1.27
N SER A 13 5.71 -13.86 -1.03
CA SER A 13 4.92 -13.00 -1.92
C SER A 13 5.64 -12.70 -3.24
N LYS A 14 4.89 -12.21 -4.23
CA LYS A 14 5.44 -11.71 -5.50
C LYS A 14 6.38 -10.51 -5.31
N GLU A 15 6.34 -9.87 -4.14
CA GLU A 15 7.15 -8.71 -3.77
C GLU A 15 8.41 -9.09 -2.96
N ARG A 16 8.78 -10.37 -2.92
CA ARG A 16 9.94 -10.90 -2.15
C ARG A 16 11.23 -10.11 -2.40
N ILE A 17 11.51 -9.76 -3.65
CA ILE A 17 12.74 -9.02 -4.03
C ILE A 17 12.73 -7.62 -3.40
N ILE A 18 11.59 -6.93 -3.43
CA ILE A 18 11.41 -5.60 -2.82
C ILE A 18 11.56 -5.68 -1.30
N SER A 19 11.02 -6.75 -0.70
CA SER A 19 11.15 -7.00 0.73
C SER A 19 12.61 -7.19 1.16
N ILE A 20 13.38 -7.96 0.39
CA ILE A 20 14.82 -8.17 0.65
C ILE A 20 15.58 -6.85 0.54
N ASP A 21 15.29 -6.02 -0.46
CA ASP A 21 15.93 -4.72 -0.62
C ASP A 21 15.55 -3.77 0.52
N THR A 22 14.27 -3.68 0.87
CA THR A 22 13.82 -2.94 2.07
C THR A 22 14.59 -3.38 3.31
N GLY A 23 14.69 -4.69 3.57
CA GLY A 23 15.39 -5.24 4.72
C GLY A 23 16.88 -4.86 4.74
N LYS A 24 17.55 -4.89 3.58
CA LYS A 24 18.96 -4.49 3.45
C LYS A 24 19.17 -3.01 3.72
N GLN A 25 18.33 -2.13 3.17
CA GLN A 25 18.43 -0.67 3.37
C GLN A 25 18.19 -0.31 4.84
N VAL A 26 17.14 -0.86 5.44
CA VAL A 26 16.83 -0.66 6.86
C VAL A 26 17.98 -1.18 7.75
N ALA A 27 18.53 -2.35 7.45
CA ALA A 27 19.65 -2.90 8.21
C ALA A 27 20.89 -2.01 8.15
N LYS A 28 21.20 -1.45 6.97
CA LYS A 28 22.30 -0.52 6.77
C LYS A 28 22.16 0.70 7.68
N GLU A 29 21.00 1.35 7.67
CA GLU A 29 20.77 2.55 8.46
C GLU A 29 20.73 2.27 9.98
N LEU A 30 20.12 1.17 10.39
CA LEU A 30 20.08 0.78 11.80
C LEU A 30 21.50 0.45 12.34
N ARG A 31 22.33 -0.25 11.56
CA ARG A 31 23.73 -0.52 11.95
C ARG A 31 24.56 0.76 12.06
N LYS A 32 24.39 1.70 11.12
CA LYS A 32 25.03 3.02 11.16
C LYS A 32 24.65 3.79 12.42
N ASN A 33 23.42 3.61 12.92
CA ASN A 33 22.93 4.21 14.16
C ASN A 33 23.22 3.36 15.42
N GLY A 34 24.15 2.39 15.34
CA GLY A 34 24.68 1.67 16.49
C GLY A 34 23.84 0.48 16.98
N TYR A 35 22.77 0.11 16.27
CA TYR A 35 21.98 -1.08 16.63
C TYR A 35 22.68 -2.38 16.22
N LEU A 36 22.45 -3.45 16.99
CA LEU A 36 22.84 -4.80 16.60
C LEU A 36 21.71 -5.42 15.76
N VAL A 37 21.98 -5.64 14.47
CA VAL A 37 20.95 -6.03 13.51
C VAL A 37 21.21 -7.41 12.92
N LYS A 38 20.21 -8.28 12.97
CA LYS A 38 20.13 -9.55 12.25
C LYS A 38 18.97 -9.50 11.25
N ILE A 39 19.16 -10.07 10.07
CA ILE A 39 18.11 -10.23 9.04
C ILE A 39 17.77 -11.71 8.96
N CYS A 40 16.50 -12.05 8.82
CA CYS A 40 16.05 -13.41 8.55
C CYS A 40 14.80 -13.41 7.64
N GLU A 41 14.54 -14.54 7.00
CA GLU A 41 13.26 -14.80 6.35
C GLU A 41 12.30 -15.48 7.34
N PRO A 42 10.98 -15.34 7.14
CA PRO A 42 9.98 -16.01 7.96
C PRO A 42 9.77 -17.46 7.47
N ASP A 43 10.83 -18.27 7.56
CA ASP A 43 10.86 -19.68 7.21
C ASP A 43 10.79 -20.57 8.49
N LYS A 44 11.00 -21.87 8.32
CA LYS A 44 11.01 -22.86 9.42
C LYS A 44 11.99 -22.53 10.54
N ASN A 45 13.03 -21.75 10.28
CA ASN A 45 14.06 -21.38 11.26
C ASN A 45 13.73 -20.08 12.00
N PHE A 46 12.68 -19.36 11.59
CA PHE A 46 12.33 -18.03 12.12
C PHE A 46 12.21 -18.00 13.65
N LEU A 47 11.48 -18.95 14.22
CA LEU A 47 11.28 -19.04 15.68
C LEU A 47 12.57 -19.33 16.42
N SER A 48 13.39 -20.26 15.92
CA SER A 48 14.69 -20.59 16.48
C SER A 48 15.66 -19.40 16.44
N ILE A 49 15.71 -18.70 15.29
CA ILE A 49 16.52 -17.49 15.14
C ILE A 49 16.08 -16.40 16.14
N THR A 50 14.78 -16.20 16.29
CA THR A 50 14.22 -15.20 17.19
C THR A 50 14.57 -15.53 18.65
N LYS A 51 14.38 -16.79 19.06
CA LYS A 51 14.71 -17.28 20.42
C LYS A 51 16.19 -17.12 20.75
N ASN A 52 17.07 -17.46 19.81
CA ASN A 52 18.52 -17.39 20.01
C ASN A 52 19.06 -15.95 19.98
N PHE A 53 18.55 -15.10 19.09
CA PHE A 53 19.00 -13.72 18.96
C PHE A 53 18.45 -12.82 20.06
N LYS A 54 17.25 -13.12 20.60
CA LYS A 54 16.55 -12.34 21.64
C LYS A 54 16.45 -10.86 21.28
N PRO A 55 15.76 -10.49 20.18
CA PRO A 55 15.63 -9.10 19.76
C PRO A 55 14.76 -8.32 20.73
N HIS A 56 15.03 -7.02 20.86
CA HIS A 56 14.18 -6.09 21.60
C HIS A 56 12.98 -5.63 20.74
N ILE A 57 13.17 -5.61 19.42
CA ILE A 57 12.17 -5.19 18.44
C ILE A 57 12.35 -6.02 17.18
N ILE A 58 11.23 -6.37 16.54
CA ILE A 58 11.21 -6.96 15.21
C ILE A 58 10.80 -5.88 14.20
N PHE A 59 11.64 -5.64 13.19
CA PHE A 59 11.28 -4.79 12.08
C PHE A 59 10.67 -5.67 10.98
N ASN A 60 9.37 -5.48 10.70
CA ASN A 60 8.71 -6.15 9.60
C ASN A 60 9.02 -5.38 8.29
N ALA A 61 9.81 -5.99 7.41
CA ALA A 61 10.17 -5.48 6.09
C ALA A 61 9.55 -6.32 4.96
N LEU A 62 8.58 -7.18 5.27
CA LEU A 62 7.85 -7.95 4.28
C LEU A 62 6.92 -7.06 3.47
N HIS A 63 6.60 -7.43 2.24
CA HIS A 63 5.66 -6.74 1.38
C HIS A 63 4.66 -7.71 0.75
N GLY A 64 3.45 -7.15 0.48
CA GLY A 64 2.37 -7.90 -0.15
C GLY A 64 1.75 -8.95 0.76
N GLN A 65 1.23 -10.01 0.14
CA GLN A 65 0.56 -11.10 0.82
C GLN A 65 1.46 -11.76 1.88
N PHE A 66 0.90 -12.16 3.01
CA PHE A 66 1.57 -12.66 4.23
C PHE A 66 2.41 -11.61 4.99
N GLY A 67 2.81 -10.52 4.34
CA GLY A 67 3.60 -9.45 4.96
C GLY A 67 2.76 -8.31 5.48
N GLU A 68 1.67 -7.95 4.76
CA GLU A 68 0.87 -6.75 4.99
C GLU A 68 -0.61 -7.04 5.30
N ASP A 69 -1.02 -8.30 5.39
CA ASP A 69 -2.41 -8.74 5.47
C ASP A 69 -2.86 -9.25 6.85
N GLY A 70 -1.98 -9.16 7.84
CA GLY A 70 -2.24 -9.63 9.21
C GLY A 70 -1.63 -11.00 9.53
N TYR A 71 -1.18 -11.75 8.52
CA TYR A 71 -0.68 -13.11 8.73
C TYR A 71 0.60 -13.14 9.57
N ILE A 72 1.68 -12.47 9.12
CA ILE A 72 2.92 -12.40 9.90
C ILE A 72 2.69 -11.66 11.23
N GLN A 73 1.83 -10.63 11.24
CA GLN A 73 1.53 -9.89 12.45
C GLN A 73 0.92 -10.80 13.52
N SER A 74 0.08 -11.76 13.16
CA SER A 74 -0.47 -12.75 14.10
C SER A 74 0.63 -13.61 14.73
N ILE A 75 1.62 -14.03 13.95
CA ILE A 75 2.78 -14.78 14.45
C ILE A 75 3.60 -13.90 15.42
N LEU A 76 3.81 -12.63 15.06
CA LEU A 76 4.58 -11.69 15.88
C LEU A 76 3.86 -11.37 17.21
N GLU A 77 2.52 -11.28 17.23
CA GLU A 77 1.75 -11.15 18.48
C GLU A 77 1.94 -12.37 19.40
N ILE A 78 1.94 -13.59 18.84
CA ILE A 78 2.17 -14.83 19.62
C ILE A 78 3.59 -14.86 20.20
N ILE A 79 4.59 -14.38 19.45
CA ILE A 79 5.99 -14.30 19.93
C ILE A 79 6.14 -13.30 21.07
N GLY A 80 5.25 -12.29 21.17
CA GLY A 80 5.25 -11.31 22.25
C GLY A 80 6.38 -10.28 22.21
N ILE A 81 7.07 -10.15 21.07
CA ILE A 81 8.13 -9.14 20.90
C ILE A 81 7.54 -7.94 20.15
N PRO A 82 7.75 -6.70 20.63
CA PRO A 82 7.32 -5.50 19.90
C PRO A 82 7.79 -5.50 18.46
N TYR A 83 6.92 -5.11 17.53
CA TYR A 83 7.25 -5.04 16.10
C TYR A 83 6.75 -3.75 15.45
N THR A 84 7.37 -3.40 14.33
CA THR A 84 7.06 -2.18 13.58
C THR A 84 5.78 -2.34 12.75
N HIS A 85 5.22 -1.19 12.36
CA HIS A 85 4.01 -1.06 11.53
C HIS A 85 2.72 -1.48 12.23
N SER A 86 1.65 -1.63 11.46
CA SER A 86 0.30 -1.88 11.97
C SER A 86 0.12 -3.31 12.47
N GLY A 87 -0.84 -3.51 13.36
CA GLY A 87 -1.19 -4.82 13.91
C GLY A 87 -2.05 -5.66 12.96
N VAL A 88 -2.48 -6.83 13.44
CA VAL A 88 -3.22 -7.84 12.67
C VAL A 88 -4.45 -7.25 11.98
N ILE A 89 -5.37 -6.70 12.75
CA ILE A 89 -6.67 -6.22 12.25
C ILE A 89 -6.51 -5.03 11.29
N SER A 90 -5.62 -4.11 11.60
CA SER A 90 -5.37 -2.93 10.78
C SER A 90 -4.76 -3.32 9.44
N SER A 91 -3.80 -4.24 9.44
CA SER A 91 -3.17 -4.76 8.22
C SER A 91 -4.20 -5.47 7.34
N ALA A 92 -5.02 -6.37 7.92
CA ALA A 92 -6.08 -7.05 7.19
C ALA A 92 -7.13 -6.09 6.61
N LYS A 93 -7.59 -5.09 7.40
CA LYS A 93 -8.54 -4.06 6.93
C LYS A 93 -7.96 -3.23 5.78
N ALA A 94 -6.69 -2.85 5.85
CA ALA A 94 -6.04 -2.02 4.83
C ALA A 94 -5.80 -2.78 3.53
N MET A 95 -5.37 -4.04 3.63
CA MET A 95 -5.09 -4.90 2.47
C MET A 95 -6.36 -5.20 1.67
N ASP A 96 -7.50 -5.38 2.33
CA ASP A 96 -8.79 -5.58 1.67
C ASP A 96 -9.38 -4.24 1.21
N LYS A 97 -9.30 -4.00 -0.11
CA LYS A 97 -9.78 -2.76 -0.73
C LYS A 97 -11.30 -2.56 -0.60
N GLU A 98 -12.07 -3.63 -0.47
CA GLU A 98 -13.52 -3.51 -0.21
C GLU A 98 -13.76 -3.02 1.21
N ILE A 99 -13.15 -3.66 2.19
CA ILE A 99 -13.30 -3.32 3.61
C ILE A 99 -12.83 -1.89 3.87
N SER A 100 -11.63 -1.54 3.43
CA SER A 100 -11.08 -0.20 3.62
C SER A 100 -11.95 0.89 2.98
N LYS A 101 -12.41 0.70 1.73
CA LYS A 101 -13.32 1.64 1.04
C LYS A 101 -14.69 1.76 1.73
N ARG A 102 -15.23 0.69 2.29
CA ARG A 102 -16.46 0.75 3.09
C ARG A 102 -16.29 1.59 4.34
N ILE A 103 -15.17 1.41 5.06
CA ILE A 103 -14.82 2.23 6.23
C ILE A 103 -14.71 3.70 5.83
N PHE A 104 -13.96 4.00 4.78
CA PHE A 104 -13.76 5.37 4.30
C PHE A 104 -15.07 6.03 3.90
N LYS A 105 -15.90 5.35 3.11
CA LYS A 105 -17.20 5.87 2.66
C LYS A 105 -18.14 6.14 3.84
N LYS A 106 -18.23 5.22 4.82
CA LYS A 106 -19.04 5.40 6.04
C LYS A 106 -18.63 6.66 6.81
N ASN A 107 -17.34 6.99 6.77
CA ASN A 107 -16.76 8.13 7.48
C ASN A 107 -16.57 9.38 6.59
N LYS A 108 -17.29 9.47 5.46
CA LYS A 108 -17.29 10.62 4.55
C LYS A 108 -15.92 10.97 3.96
N ILE A 109 -15.01 9.98 3.84
CA ILE A 109 -13.80 10.10 3.03
C ILE A 109 -14.17 9.70 1.60
N LEU A 110 -13.89 10.60 0.66
CA LEU A 110 -14.20 10.39 -0.75
C LEU A 110 -13.27 9.32 -1.34
N THR A 111 -13.86 8.30 -1.97
CA THR A 111 -13.17 7.25 -2.72
C THR A 111 -13.80 7.14 -4.10
N PRO A 112 -13.13 6.59 -5.13
CA PRO A 112 -13.79 6.28 -6.40
C PRO A 112 -15.03 5.42 -6.18
N LYS A 113 -16.11 5.69 -6.91
CA LYS A 113 -17.30 4.80 -6.92
C LYS A 113 -16.86 3.43 -7.40
N TYR A 114 -17.41 2.37 -6.83
CA TYR A 114 -17.03 1.00 -7.17
C TYR A 114 -18.17 0.02 -6.95
N PHE A 115 -18.02 -1.16 -7.53
CA PHE A 115 -18.77 -2.37 -7.17
C PHE A 115 -17.87 -3.59 -7.33
N LEU A 116 -18.31 -4.72 -6.78
CA LEU A 116 -17.62 -5.99 -6.86
C LEU A 116 -18.18 -6.83 -7.99
N TYR A 117 -17.27 -7.38 -8.77
CA TYR A 117 -17.59 -8.33 -9.83
C TYR A 117 -17.12 -9.73 -9.42
N THR A 118 -18.05 -10.70 -9.50
CA THR A 118 -17.79 -12.13 -9.21
C THR A 118 -17.90 -12.91 -10.52
N PHE A 119 -16.92 -13.74 -10.83
CA PHE A 119 -16.83 -14.45 -12.10
C PHE A 119 -17.93 -15.53 -12.34
N ASN A 120 -18.76 -15.80 -11.33
CA ASN A 120 -19.90 -16.73 -11.45
C ASN A 120 -21.14 -16.10 -12.10
N LYS A 121 -21.11 -14.79 -12.42
CA LYS A 121 -22.22 -14.07 -13.05
C LYS A 121 -22.04 -14.05 -14.57
N THR A 122 -23.17 -14.15 -15.29
CA THR A 122 -23.18 -13.97 -16.74
C THR A 122 -22.85 -12.52 -17.10
N ASP A 123 -21.88 -12.33 -17.99
CA ASP A 123 -21.33 -11.01 -18.36
C ASP A 123 -22.30 -10.11 -19.15
N LYS A 124 -23.48 -10.64 -19.55
CA LYS A 124 -24.44 -9.96 -20.45
C LYS A 124 -24.88 -8.57 -19.98
N LYS A 125 -24.90 -8.31 -18.67
CA LYS A 125 -25.35 -7.01 -18.10
C LYS A 125 -24.20 -6.13 -17.60
N LEU A 126 -22.95 -6.61 -17.62
CA LEU A 126 -21.83 -5.91 -17.00
C LEU A 126 -21.58 -4.52 -17.63
N ILE A 127 -21.58 -4.42 -18.96
CA ILE A 127 -21.37 -3.13 -19.66
C ILE A 127 -22.43 -2.12 -19.29
N SER A 128 -23.71 -2.57 -19.24
CA SER A 128 -24.83 -1.70 -18.83
C SER A 128 -24.70 -1.24 -17.38
N GLU A 129 -24.28 -2.15 -16.48
CA GLU A 129 -24.06 -1.83 -15.05
C GLU A 129 -22.93 -0.82 -14.87
N ILE A 130 -21.82 -0.99 -15.60
CA ILE A 130 -20.71 -0.03 -15.58
C ILE A 130 -21.17 1.34 -16.08
N ASN A 131 -21.85 1.41 -17.23
CA ASN A 131 -22.33 2.68 -17.77
C ASN A 131 -23.25 3.40 -16.78
N LYS A 132 -24.16 2.67 -16.13
CA LYS A 132 -25.13 3.24 -15.17
C LYS A 132 -24.47 3.73 -13.88
N LYS A 133 -23.49 2.97 -13.34
CA LYS A 133 -22.93 3.23 -12.00
C LYS A 133 -21.65 4.04 -12.01
N LEU A 134 -20.78 3.86 -13.01
CA LEU A 134 -19.39 4.35 -13.00
C LEU A 134 -19.05 5.22 -14.22
N GLY A 135 -19.52 4.85 -15.41
CA GLY A 135 -19.01 5.35 -16.69
C GLY A 135 -17.67 4.73 -17.06
N PHE A 136 -17.31 4.77 -18.36
CA PHE A 136 -15.98 4.39 -18.83
C PHE A 136 -15.07 5.61 -18.99
N PRO A 137 -13.74 5.47 -18.84
CA PRO A 137 -13.02 4.24 -18.47
C PRO A 137 -13.20 3.85 -17.00
N VAL A 138 -12.96 2.57 -16.68
CA VAL A 138 -12.95 2.03 -15.33
C VAL A 138 -11.60 1.40 -15.00
N VAL A 139 -11.31 1.24 -13.70
CA VAL A 139 -10.17 0.45 -13.21
C VAL A 139 -10.69 -0.87 -12.69
N ILE A 140 -10.09 -1.97 -13.14
CA ILE A 140 -10.31 -3.30 -12.56
C ILE A 140 -9.07 -3.77 -11.83
N LYS A 141 -9.24 -4.33 -10.64
CA LYS A 141 -8.12 -4.77 -9.80
C LYS A 141 -8.53 -5.86 -8.81
N PRO A 142 -7.60 -6.72 -8.40
CA PRO A 142 -7.82 -7.63 -7.27
C PRO A 142 -8.13 -6.85 -5.99
N ILE A 143 -8.84 -7.49 -5.07
CA ILE A 143 -9.21 -6.89 -3.78
C ILE A 143 -8.00 -6.83 -2.84
N ASN A 144 -7.17 -7.90 -2.82
CA ASN A 144 -6.13 -8.16 -1.83
C ASN A 144 -4.73 -8.23 -2.43
N GLU A 145 -4.40 -7.40 -3.43
CA GLU A 145 -3.06 -7.31 -4.00
C GLU A 145 -2.46 -5.92 -3.79
N GLY A 146 -1.14 -5.89 -3.62
CA GLY A 146 -0.33 -4.67 -3.50
C GLY A 146 0.32 -4.24 -4.82
N SER A 147 1.17 -3.21 -4.76
CA SER A 147 2.11 -2.78 -5.81
C SER A 147 1.55 -2.62 -7.22
N SER A 148 0.27 -2.32 -7.38
CA SER A 148 -0.42 -2.23 -8.68
C SER A 148 -0.38 -3.55 -9.50
N VAL A 149 -0.16 -4.69 -8.85
CA VAL A 149 -0.20 -5.99 -9.52
C VAL A 149 -1.61 -6.25 -10.04
N ASN A 150 -1.70 -6.58 -11.33
CA ASN A 150 -2.96 -6.88 -12.01
C ASN A 150 -4.02 -5.76 -11.94
N VAL A 151 -3.58 -4.50 -11.95
CA VAL A 151 -4.44 -3.32 -12.06
C VAL A 151 -4.53 -2.90 -13.54
N PHE A 152 -5.74 -2.76 -14.07
CA PHE A 152 -5.97 -2.41 -15.47
C PHE A 152 -6.95 -1.27 -15.61
N ILE A 153 -6.59 -0.26 -16.43
CA ILE A 153 -7.54 0.75 -16.90
C ILE A 153 -8.24 0.17 -18.14
N CYS A 154 -9.56 0.07 -18.05
CA CYS A 154 -10.38 -0.60 -19.04
C CYS A 154 -11.35 0.35 -19.72
N THR A 155 -11.42 0.22 -21.03
CA THR A 155 -12.46 0.79 -21.88
C THR A 155 -13.54 -0.28 -22.14
N ARG A 156 -14.65 0.12 -22.76
CA ARG A 156 -15.69 -0.81 -23.19
C ARG A 156 -15.16 -1.93 -24.11
N ARG A 157 -14.09 -1.63 -24.89
CA ARG A 157 -13.54 -2.58 -25.88
C ARG A 157 -12.68 -3.69 -25.25
N ASN A 158 -11.98 -3.41 -24.15
CA ASN A 158 -10.97 -4.33 -23.61
C ASN A 158 -11.29 -4.92 -22.24
N ILE A 159 -12.42 -4.55 -21.61
CA ILE A 159 -12.73 -4.97 -20.25
C ILE A 159 -12.80 -6.50 -20.10
N PHE A 160 -13.44 -7.20 -21.02
CA PHE A 160 -13.57 -8.66 -20.93
C PHE A 160 -12.23 -9.38 -21.09
N SER A 161 -11.36 -8.92 -22.00
CA SER A 161 -10.01 -9.48 -22.14
C SER A 161 -9.18 -9.29 -20.85
N LYS A 162 -9.34 -8.15 -20.17
CA LYS A 162 -8.65 -7.89 -18.90
C LYS A 162 -9.26 -8.67 -17.73
N LEU A 163 -10.57 -8.80 -17.67
CA LEU A 163 -11.24 -9.67 -16.68
C LEU A 163 -10.78 -11.13 -16.81
N LYS A 164 -10.60 -11.63 -18.04
CA LYS A 164 -10.09 -12.99 -18.26
C LYS A 164 -8.75 -13.25 -17.58
N LEU A 165 -7.88 -12.24 -17.46
CA LEU A 165 -6.59 -12.33 -16.76
C LEU A 165 -6.74 -12.40 -15.23
N LEU A 166 -7.91 -12.06 -14.72
CA LEU A 166 -8.19 -11.99 -13.27
C LEU A 166 -9.08 -13.13 -12.76
N LYS A 167 -9.35 -14.15 -13.57
CA LYS A 167 -10.27 -15.24 -13.22
C LYS A 167 -9.93 -15.95 -11.91
N ASP A 168 -8.64 -16.12 -11.63
CA ASP A 168 -8.15 -16.84 -10.46
C ASP A 168 -8.47 -16.15 -9.14
N TYR A 169 -8.78 -14.84 -9.19
CA TYR A 169 -9.17 -14.06 -8.00
C TYR A 169 -10.63 -14.26 -7.55
N LYS A 170 -11.42 -15.05 -8.28
CA LYS A 170 -12.85 -15.28 -7.98
C LYS A 170 -13.71 -14.01 -7.92
N LYS A 171 -13.17 -12.92 -7.37
CA LYS A 171 -13.84 -11.63 -7.14
C LYS A 171 -12.85 -10.48 -7.33
N VAL A 172 -13.26 -9.44 -8.06
CA VAL A 172 -12.44 -8.25 -8.34
C VAL A 172 -13.24 -6.97 -8.08
N LEU A 173 -12.52 -5.89 -7.83
CA LEU A 173 -13.08 -4.55 -7.72
C LEU A 173 -13.11 -3.90 -9.10
N ILE A 174 -14.28 -3.37 -9.49
CA ILE A 174 -14.42 -2.47 -10.65
C ILE A 174 -14.74 -1.09 -10.09
N GLU A 175 -13.88 -0.11 -10.38
CA GLU A 175 -14.02 1.24 -9.86
C GLU A 175 -13.96 2.30 -10.96
N GLN A 176 -14.57 3.43 -10.71
CA GLN A 176 -14.51 4.61 -11.56
C GLN A 176 -13.04 5.04 -11.72
N PHE A 177 -12.60 5.26 -12.94
CA PHE A 177 -11.31 5.87 -13.20
C PHE A 177 -11.37 7.36 -12.83
N ILE A 178 -10.48 7.78 -11.94
CA ILE A 178 -10.34 9.19 -11.56
C ILE A 178 -9.11 9.72 -12.29
N PRO A 179 -9.27 10.64 -13.24
CA PRO A 179 -8.15 11.35 -13.85
C PRO A 179 -7.52 12.32 -12.85
N GLY A 180 -6.41 12.95 -13.25
CA GLY A 180 -5.78 13.99 -12.44
C GLY A 180 -4.50 13.55 -11.75
N ARG A 181 -4.05 14.38 -10.82
CA ARG A 181 -2.75 14.29 -10.17
C ARG A 181 -2.71 13.13 -9.19
N GLU A 182 -1.59 12.44 -9.15
CA GLU A 182 -1.36 11.35 -8.19
C GLU A 182 -0.51 11.86 -7.04
N ILE A 183 -1.09 11.89 -5.84
CA ILE A 183 -0.46 12.44 -4.65
C ILE A 183 -0.48 11.38 -3.56
N GLN A 184 0.66 11.22 -2.89
CA GLN A 184 0.79 10.29 -1.79
C GLN A 184 1.15 11.02 -0.51
N ALA A 185 0.46 10.69 0.59
CA ALA A 185 0.64 11.32 1.88
C ALA A 185 1.08 10.29 2.93
N ALA A 186 2.11 10.62 3.70
CA ALA A 186 2.66 9.78 4.74
C ALA A 186 2.30 10.27 6.15
N ILE A 187 1.94 9.33 7.01
CA ILE A 187 1.65 9.54 8.43
C ILE A 187 2.58 8.64 9.25
N ILE A 188 3.09 9.15 10.36
CA ILE A 188 3.83 8.36 11.35
C ILE A 188 3.20 8.53 12.75
N GLY A 189 2.53 7.49 13.24
CA GLY A 189 1.77 7.56 14.48
C GLY A 189 0.69 8.64 14.43
N LYS A 190 0.86 9.73 15.17
CA LYS A 190 -0.07 10.88 15.18
C LYS A 190 0.41 12.06 14.32
N LYS A 191 1.62 11.99 13.74
CA LYS A 191 2.25 13.08 13.00
C LYS A 191 1.97 12.97 11.51
N LYS A 192 1.61 14.07 10.89
CA LYS A 192 1.59 14.27 9.44
C LYS A 192 3.03 14.42 8.98
N LEU A 193 3.57 13.43 8.27
CA LEU A 193 4.97 13.45 7.84
C LEU A 193 5.16 14.38 6.64
N GLY A 194 4.31 14.22 5.62
CA GLY A 194 4.35 15.04 4.42
C GLY A 194 3.63 14.36 3.26
N ALA A 195 3.75 14.97 2.08
CA ALA A 195 3.18 14.45 0.85
C ALA A 195 4.11 14.66 -0.34
N ILE A 196 3.95 13.82 -1.36
CA ILE A 196 4.70 13.84 -2.62
C ILE A 196 3.75 13.65 -3.78
N GLU A 197 3.96 14.35 -4.89
CA GLU A 197 3.23 14.13 -6.13
C GLU A 197 4.07 13.29 -7.09
N LEU A 198 3.42 12.39 -7.78
CA LEU A 198 4.03 11.53 -8.78
C LEU A 198 3.53 11.91 -10.18
N LYS A 199 4.46 12.23 -11.07
CA LYS A 199 4.18 12.43 -12.50
C LYS A 199 4.85 11.33 -13.31
N PRO A 200 4.15 10.21 -13.55
CA PRO A 200 4.69 9.15 -14.39
C PRO A 200 4.78 9.67 -15.84
N LYS A 201 5.89 9.41 -16.53
CA LYS A 201 5.98 9.66 -17.99
C LYS A 201 5.07 8.74 -18.80
N ARG A 202 4.57 7.66 -18.17
CA ARG A 202 3.60 6.71 -18.73
C ARG A 202 2.18 7.13 -18.35
N LYS A 203 1.18 6.60 -19.08
CA LYS A 203 -0.25 6.88 -18.80
C LYS A 203 -0.73 6.43 -17.41
N PHE A 204 0.04 5.61 -16.69
CA PHE A 204 -0.32 5.07 -15.39
C PHE A 204 0.92 4.74 -14.53
N TYR A 205 0.83 4.93 -13.20
CA TYR A 205 1.86 4.58 -12.23
C TYR A 205 1.73 3.09 -11.87
N ASP A 206 2.21 2.24 -12.77
CA ASP A 206 2.19 0.77 -12.64
C ASP A 206 3.39 0.23 -11.84
N TYR A 207 3.46 -1.11 -11.71
CA TYR A 207 4.56 -1.80 -11.02
C TYR A 207 5.94 -1.39 -11.58
N GLN A 208 6.07 -1.27 -12.89
CA GLN A 208 7.34 -0.86 -13.50
C GLN A 208 7.68 0.60 -13.20
N ALA A 209 6.68 1.48 -13.12
CA ALA A 209 6.89 2.88 -12.74
C ALA A 209 7.30 3.03 -11.28
N LYS A 210 6.92 2.08 -10.41
CA LYS A 210 7.25 2.08 -8.97
C LYS A 210 8.67 1.59 -8.68
N TYR A 211 9.16 0.60 -9.41
CA TYR A 211 10.38 -0.13 -9.04
C TYR A 211 11.48 -0.12 -10.10
N ASN A 212 11.25 0.45 -11.27
CA ASN A 212 12.25 0.56 -12.32
C ASN A 212 12.78 2.00 -12.40
N SER A 213 14.02 2.21 -12.02
CA SER A 213 14.69 3.52 -12.11
C SER A 213 14.70 4.11 -13.52
N LYS A 214 14.61 3.27 -14.56
CA LYS A 214 14.50 3.71 -15.98
C LYS A 214 13.11 4.23 -16.33
N ALA A 215 12.08 4.02 -15.49
CA ALA A 215 10.72 4.49 -15.76
C ALA A 215 10.57 6.02 -15.65
N LYS A 216 11.55 6.70 -15.03
CA LYS A 216 11.66 8.18 -14.93
C LYS A 216 10.37 8.85 -14.46
N THR A 217 9.73 8.31 -13.41
CA THR A 217 8.66 9.01 -12.72
C THR A 217 9.25 10.25 -12.06
N GLU A 218 8.69 11.41 -12.33
CA GLU A 218 9.08 12.65 -11.66
C GLU A 218 8.42 12.70 -10.29
N HIS A 219 9.23 12.94 -9.25
CA HIS A 219 8.81 13.14 -7.88
C HIS A 219 8.82 14.63 -7.57
N ILE A 220 7.69 15.18 -7.14
CA ILE A 220 7.54 16.59 -6.80
C ILE A 220 7.30 16.72 -5.31
N ILE A 221 8.28 17.28 -4.63
CA ILE A 221 8.23 17.58 -3.21
C ILE A 221 8.90 18.95 -2.98
N PRO A 222 8.24 19.95 -2.36
CA PRO A 222 6.86 19.90 -1.86
C PRO A 222 5.83 19.79 -2.99
N VAL A 223 4.67 19.20 -2.66
CA VAL A 223 3.55 19.15 -3.61
C VAL A 223 3.03 20.55 -3.88
N ASP A 224 2.89 20.88 -5.16
CA ASP A 224 2.32 22.17 -5.59
C ASP A 224 0.80 22.20 -5.34
N LEU A 225 0.42 22.52 -4.11
CA LEU A 225 -0.96 22.70 -3.63
C LEU A 225 -1.07 23.99 -2.83
N LYS A 226 -2.23 24.64 -2.92
CA LYS A 226 -2.56 25.73 -1.98
C LYS A 226 -2.52 25.19 -0.55
N LYS A 227 -2.07 25.99 0.41
CA LYS A 227 -1.94 25.61 1.83
C LYS A 227 -3.18 24.90 2.41
N ASN A 228 -4.37 25.41 2.08
CA ASN A 228 -5.64 24.84 2.54
C ASN A 228 -5.88 23.43 1.97
N ASP A 229 -5.58 23.20 0.68
CA ASP A 229 -5.72 21.89 0.05
C ASP A 229 -4.68 20.91 0.59
N TYR A 230 -3.44 21.35 0.80
CA TYR A 230 -2.41 20.54 1.43
C TYR A 230 -2.81 20.09 2.84
N ASN A 231 -3.30 21.02 3.66
CA ASN A 231 -3.79 20.69 5.01
C ASN A 231 -4.94 19.70 4.96
N LYS A 232 -5.91 19.92 4.06
CA LYS A 232 -7.04 18.99 3.84
C LYS A 232 -6.58 17.60 3.41
N LEU A 233 -5.60 17.48 2.51
CA LEU A 233 -5.00 16.21 2.11
C LEU A 233 -4.46 15.48 3.33
N MET A 234 -3.62 16.16 4.13
CA MET A 234 -2.98 15.58 5.30
C MET A 234 -3.98 15.23 6.41
N ASP A 235 -5.08 16.00 6.55
CA ASP A 235 -6.17 15.69 7.48
C ASP A 235 -6.92 14.41 7.06
N ILE A 236 -7.18 14.26 5.76
CA ILE A 236 -7.81 13.05 5.23
C ILE A 236 -6.90 11.82 5.45
N ALA A 237 -5.60 11.94 5.18
CA ALA A 237 -4.64 10.86 5.39
C ALA A 237 -4.55 10.45 6.87
N LEU A 238 -4.47 11.41 7.79
CA LEU A 238 -4.47 11.14 9.23
C LEU A 238 -5.80 10.54 9.70
N LYS A 239 -6.92 10.99 9.16
CA LYS A 239 -8.25 10.42 9.44
C LYS A 239 -8.33 8.98 8.95
N ALA A 240 -7.86 8.68 7.74
CA ALA A 240 -7.82 7.32 7.20
C ALA A 240 -6.95 6.38 8.07
N HIS A 241 -5.75 6.84 8.47
CA HIS A 241 -4.85 6.14 9.37
C HIS A 241 -5.55 5.75 10.68
N ARG A 242 -6.27 6.69 11.31
CA ARG A 242 -7.02 6.45 12.55
C ARG A 242 -8.20 5.51 12.38
N LEU A 243 -8.96 5.64 11.29
CA LEU A 243 -10.14 4.80 11.02
C LEU A 243 -9.79 3.33 10.77
N ILE A 244 -8.63 3.07 10.20
CA ILE A 244 -8.08 1.72 10.03
C ILE A 244 -7.39 1.23 11.31
N GLU A 245 -7.24 2.12 12.33
CA GLU A 245 -6.54 1.84 13.59
C GLU A 245 -5.05 1.50 13.38
N CYS A 246 -4.43 2.18 12.41
CA CYS A 246 -3.03 1.99 12.10
C CYS A 246 -2.11 2.51 13.20
N ARG A 247 -0.95 1.87 13.33
CA ARG A 247 0.19 2.36 14.12
C ARG A 247 1.44 2.41 13.22
N GLY A 248 2.49 3.08 13.71
CA GLY A 248 3.71 3.23 12.94
C GLY A 248 3.50 4.11 11.70
N VAL A 249 4.09 3.71 10.59
CA VAL A 249 4.07 4.46 9.34
C VAL A 249 2.97 3.95 8.41
N THR A 250 2.24 4.88 7.77
CA THR A 250 1.34 4.56 6.66
C THR A 250 1.54 5.53 5.50
N ARG A 251 1.21 5.08 4.29
CA ARG A 251 1.11 5.90 3.10
C ARG A 251 -0.29 5.78 2.53
N SER A 252 -0.94 6.91 2.33
CA SER A 252 -2.25 7.01 1.68
C SER A 252 -2.09 7.52 0.26
N ASP A 253 -2.65 6.80 -0.72
CA ASP A 253 -2.52 7.08 -2.14
C ASP A 253 -3.80 7.76 -2.65
N PHE A 254 -3.65 8.95 -3.26
CA PHE A 254 -4.77 9.81 -3.68
C PHE A 254 -4.72 10.13 -5.17
N LYS A 255 -5.92 10.32 -5.74
CA LYS A 255 -6.09 11.11 -6.95
C LYS A 255 -6.69 12.47 -6.58
N PHE A 256 -6.05 13.54 -7.06
CA PHE A 256 -6.57 14.92 -6.93
C PHE A 256 -7.15 15.37 -8.26
N TYR A 257 -8.46 15.57 -8.28
CA TYR A 257 -9.20 15.93 -9.49
C TYR A 257 -10.35 16.88 -9.17
N ASN A 258 -10.49 17.97 -9.93
CA ASN A 258 -11.52 19.02 -9.76
C ASN A 258 -11.65 19.48 -8.30
N GLY A 259 -10.52 19.80 -7.65
CA GLY A 259 -10.47 20.29 -6.27
C GLY A 259 -10.83 19.25 -5.19
N LYS A 260 -10.89 17.97 -5.54
CA LYS A 260 -11.28 16.87 -4.64
C LYS A 260 -10.21 15.82 -4.54
N PHE A 261 -9.95 15.32 -3.33
CA PHE A 261 -9.06 14.20 -3.06
C PHE A 261 -9.86 12.91 -2.99
N TYR A 262 -9.52 11.96 -3.86
CA TYR A 262 -10.09 10.62 -3.88
C TYR A 262 -9.08 9.65 -3.31
N LEU A 263 -9.33 9.13 -2.10
CA LEU A 263 -8.47 8.12 -1.47
C LEU A 263 -8.64 6.78 -2.20
N LEU A 264 -7.55 6.29 -2.79
CA LEU A 264 -7.53 5.02 -3.52
C LEU A 264 -7.32 3.84 -2.57
N GLU A 265 -6.31 3.94 -1.70
CA GLU A 265 -5.92 2.91 -0.73
C GLU A 265 -5.03 3.50 0.38
N ILE A 266 -4.86 2.77 1.46
CA ILE A 266 -3.87 3.02 2.51
C ILE A 266 -2.94 1.82 2.63
N ASN A 267 -1.64 2.09 2.60
CA ASN A 267 -0.60 1.09 2.78
C ASN A 267 -0.07 1.17 4.21
N THR A 268 -0.17 0.08 4.96
CA THR A 268 0.24 -0.01 6.37
C THR A 268 1.72 -0.36 6.55
N GLN A 269 2.40 -0.73 5.47
CA GLN A 269 3.81 -1.12 5.47
C GLN A 269 4.52 -0.63 4.20
N PRO A 270 4.66 0.70 4.06
CA PRO A 270 5.31 1.26 2.88
C PRO A 270 6.77 0.81 2.77
N GLY A 271 7.25 0.65 1.53
CA GLY A 271 8.63 0.29 1.25
C GLY A 271 9.63 1.29 1.82
N MET A 272 10.84 0.79 2.14
CA MET A 272 11.97 1.57 2.66
C MET A 272 13.22 1.37 1.80
N THR A 273 13.03 1.19 0.49
CA THR A 273 14.14 1.16 -0.48
C THR A 273 14.58 2.58 -0.83
N SER A 274 15.67 2.74 -1.56
CA SER A 274 16.16 4.05 -2.03
C SER A 274 15.20 4.76 -2.98
N LEU A 275 14.25 4.04 -3.59
CA LEU A 275 13.22 4.59 -4.46
C LEU A 275 11.87 4.74 -3.76
N SER A 276 11.81 4.47 -2.46
CA SER A 276 10.56 4.49 -1.70
C SER A 276 10.21 5.90 -1.25
N LEU A 277 8.92 6.23 -1.40
CA LEU A 277 8.41 7.58 -1.22
C LEU A 277 8.40 8.05 0.23
N VAL A 278 8.19 7.14 1.19
CA VAL A 278 8.15 7.53 2.62
C VAL A 278 9.51 8.01 3.13
N PRO A 279 10.63 7.32 2.86
CA PRO A 279 11.96 7.87 3.16
C PRO A 279 12.23 9.22 2.52
N GLU A 280 11.81 9.42 1.26
CA GLU A 280 11.97 10.68 0.55
C GLU A 280 11.14 11.81 1.19
N ILE A 281 9.87 11.55 1.53
CA ILE A 281 9.01 12.48 2.26
C ILE A 281 9.60 12.84 3.64
N ALA A 282 10.20 11.86 4.32
CA ALA A 282 10.76 12.06 5.65
C ALA A 282 12.09 12.84 5.64
N ALA A 283 12.82 12.78 4.54
CA ALA A 283 14.09 13.51 4.38
C ALA A 283 13.86 14.98 4.02
N TYR A 284 12.72 15.33 3.44
CA TYR A 284 12.29 16.71 3.16
C TYR A 284 11.79 17.42 4.42
#